data_ad3376416e6ab28e88ff518cb902f8ea
#
_entry.id   ad3376416e6ab28e88ff518cb902f8ea
#
_cell.length_a   1.000
_cell.length_b   1.000
_cell.length_c   1.000
_cell.angle_alpha   90.00
_cell.angle_beta   90.00
_cell.angle_gamma   90.00
#
_symmetry.space_group_name_H-M   'P 1'
#
loop_
_entity.id
_entity.type
_entity.pdbx_description
1 polymer ?
#
loop_
_entity_poly.entity_id
_entity_poly.type
_entity_poly.pdbx_seq_one_letter_code
_entity_poly.pdbx_strand_id
1 'polypeptide(L)'
;MKILGVDYGDARTGLSVSDPTGLLAGSPSVISEWNRDKLLEKLVAYIKDNKIETVVLGYPKNMDGSVGPRAEKCAQLAEDIREQTGVPVV
;
A
#
# COMPACT_ATOMS: atom_id res chain seq x y z
N MET A 1 -8.15 -14.83 -3.85
CA MET A 1 -6.94 -14.08 -3.47
C MET A 1 -7.29 -12.62 -3.22
N LYS A 2 -7.01 -12.11 -2.04
CA LYS A 2 -7.25 -10.71 -1.72
C LYS A 2 -6.03 -9.88 -2.08
N ILE A 3 -6.25 -8.84 -2.86
CA ILE A 3 -5.18 -7.95 -3.31
C ILE A 3 -5.44 -6.55 -2.74
N LEU A 4 -4.44 -5.98 -2.10
CA LEU A 4 -4.50 -4.62 -1.58
C LEU A 4 -3.76 -3.69 -2.52
N GLY A 5 -4.47 -2.69 -3.04
CA GLY A 5 -3.84 -1.61 -3.79
C GLY A 5 -3.51 -0.46 -2.85
N VAL A 6 -2.29 0.03 -2.90
CA VAL A 6 -1.82 1.13 -2.06
C VAL A 6 -1.35 2.27 -2.95
N ASP A 7 -1.97 3.44 -2.78
CA ASP A 7 -1.56 4.67 -3.44
C ASP A 7 -0.91 5.57 -2.39
N TYR A 8 0.41 5.52 -2.33
CA TYR A 8 1.19 6.23 -1.30
C TYR A 8 1.22 7.72 -1.57
N GLY A 9 0.79 8.50 -0.59
CA GLY A 9 0.90 9.95 -0.60
C GLY A 9 1.59 10.46 0.65
N ASP A 10 2.02 11.72 0.63
CA ASP A 10 2.75 12.30 1.76
C ASP A 10 1.89 12.42 3.02
N ALA A 11 0.66 12.82 2.87
CA ALA A 11 -0.26 13.02 3.99
C ALA A 11 -1.39 11.99 4.01
N ARG A 12 -1.71 11.41 2.85
CA ARG A 12 -2.82 10.48 2.70
C ARG A 12 -2.39 9.32 1.83
N THR A 13 -2.71 8.12 2.29
CA THR A 13 -2.44 6.90 1.53
C THR A 13 -3.78 6.22 1.24
N GLY A 14 -4.09 6.07 -0.03
CA GLY A 14 -5.32 5.41 -0.46
C GLY A 14 -5.17 3.91 -0.47
N LEU A 15 -6.20 3.21 0.00
CA LEU A 15 -6.23 1.75 0.03
C LEU A 15 -7.46 1.24 -0.71
N SER A 16 -7.28 0.21 -1.52
CA SER A 16 -8.40 -0.49 -2.16
C SER A 16 -8.15 -1.98 -2.09
N VAL A 17 -9.21 -2.75 -1.86
CA VAL A 17 -9.11 -4.21 -1.76
C VAL A 17 -9.91 -4.84 -2.88
N SER A 18 -9.29 -5.78 -3.59
CA SER A 18 -9.95 -6.59 -4.62
C SER A 18 -10.06 -8.02 -4.12
N ASP A 19 -11.27 -8.58 -4.18
CA ASP A 19 -11.55 -9.94 -3.76
C ASP A 19 -11.90 -10.77 -5.01
N PRO A 20 -11.41 -12.02 -5.12
CA PRO A 20 -11.70 -12.87 -6.29
C PRO A 20 -13.19 -13.20 -6.45
N THR A 21 -14.01 -13.02 -5.42
CA THR A 21 -15.45 -13.20 -5.55
C THR A 21 -16.12 -12.08 -6.33
N GLY A 22 -15.38 -11.06 -6.73
CA GLY A 22 -15.92 -9.89 -7.40
C GLY A 22 -16.62 -8.90 -6.49
N LEU A 23 -16.69 -9.21 -5.21
CA LEU A 23 -17.26 -8.32 -4.23
C LEU A 23 -16.17 -7.36 -3.76
N LEU A 24 -16.39 -6.08 -4.00
CA LEU A 24 -15.52 -5.07 -3.41
C LEU A 24 -15.70 -5.14 -1.90
N ALA A 25 -14.60 -5.34 -1.20
CA ALA A 25 -14.64 -5.44 0.26
C ALA A 25 -14.78 -4.05 0.88
N GLY A 26 -15.89 -3.37 0.56
CA GLY A 26 -16.21 -2.07 1.09
C GLY A 26 -15.69 -0.92 0.24
N SER A 27 -15.89 0.29 0.73
CA SER A 27 -15.46 1.52 0.08
C SER A 27 -13.94 1.66 0.17
N PRO A 28 -13.31 2.35 -0.80
CA PRO A 28 -11.89 2.67 -0.68
C PRO A 28 -11.61 3.38 0.65
N SER A 29 -10.54 2.99 1.31
CA SER A 29 -10.13 3.57 2.59
C SER A 29 -8.97 4.50 2.38
N VAL A 30 -8.82 5.48 3.28
CA VAL A 30 -7.69 6.41 3.25
C VAL A 30 -7.09 6.45 4.65
N ILE A 31 -5.77 6.31 4.71
CA ILE A 31 -5.02 6.51 5.95
C ILE A 31 -4.42 7.90 5.89
N SER A 32 -4.83 8.76 6.82
CA SER A 32 -4.26 10.12 6.95
C SER A 32 -3.17 10.05 8.00
N GLU A 33 -1.91 9.93 7.54
CA GLU A 33 -0.77 9.82 8.45
C GLU A 33 0.47 10.41 7.80
N TRP A 34 1.10 11.36 8.48
CA TRP A 34 2.34 11.99 8.03
C TRP A 34 3.57 11.19 8.42
N ASN A 35 3.51 10.47 9.55
CA ASN A 35 4.64 9.70 10.05
C ASN A 35 4.70 8.36 9.34
N ARG A 36 5.81 8.11 8.64
CA ARG A 36 5.99 6.90 7.85
C ARG A 36 5.92 5.63 8.71
N ASP A 37 6.49 5.67 9.89
CA ASP A 37 6.52 4.51 10.78
C ASP A 37 5.11 4.16 11.25
N LYS A 38 4.31 5.17 11.57
CA LYS A 38 2.91 4.95 11.94
C LYS A 38 2.08 4.49 10.76
N LEU A 39 2.35 5.00 9.57
CA LEU A 39 1.69 4.54 8.36
C LEU A 39 1.99 3.06 8.12
N LEU A 40 3.24 2.66 8.29
CA LEU A 40 3.64 1.26 8.14
C LEU A 40 2.91 0.36 9.14
N GLU A 41 2.82 0.78 10.40
CA GLU A 41 2.08 0.03 11.41
C GLU A 41 0.62 -0.18 11.01
N LYS A 42 -0.03 0.87 10.52
CA LYS A 42 -1.42 0.81 10.09
C LYS A 42 -1.60 -0.10 8.88
N LEU A 43 -0.67 -0.04 7.93
CA LEU A 43 -0.69 -0.90 6.75
C LEU A 43 -0.50 -2.37 7.12
N VAL A 44 0.46 -2.65 7.99
CA VAL A 44 0.72 -4.02 8.45
C VAL A 44 -0.50 -4.59 9.17
N ALA A 45 -1.10 -3.80 10.05
CA ALA A 45 -2.30 -4.21 10.76
C ALA A 45 -3.46 -4.48 9.79
N TYR A 46 -3.64 -3.60 8.81
CA TYR A 46 -4.68 -3.76 7.81
C TYR A 46 -4.49 -5.04 6.98
N ILE A 47 -3.26 -5.30 6.56
CA ILE A 47 -2.92 -6.49 5.79
C ILE A 47 -3.23 -7.77 6.57
N LYS A 48 -2.84 -7.80 7.84
CA LYS A 48 -3.08 -8.95 8.70
C LYS A 48 -4.56 -9.13 9.04
N ASP A 49 -5.25 -8.05 9.36
CA ASP A 49 -6.66 -8.10 9.75
C ASP A 49 -7.56 -8.52 8.59
N ASN A 50 -7.20 -8.15 7.37
CA ASN A 50 -7.99 -8.46 6.18
C ASN A 50 -7.47 -9.66 5.41
N LYS A 51 -6.44 -10.32 5.89
CA LYS A 51 -5.83 -11.49 5.27
C LYS A 51 -5.44 -11.22 3.81
N ILE A 52 -4.79 -10.10 3.58
CA ILE A 52 -4.32 -9.71 2.25
C ILE A 52 -3.21 -10.67 1.82
N GLU A 53 -3.28 -11.16 0.59
CA GLU A 53 -2.31 -12.12 0.06
C GLU A 53 -1.27 -11.47 -0.85
N THR A 54 -1.62 -10.35 -1.48
CA THR A 54 -0.71 -9.61 -2.36
C THR A 54 -0.97 -8.13 -2.20
N VAL A 55 0.10 -7.35 -2.23
CA VAL A 55 0.02 -5.88 -2.18
C VAL A 55 0.53 -5.32 -3.50
N VAL A 56 -0.24 -4.44 -4.11
CA VAL A 56 0.18 -3.68 -5.29
C VAL A 56 0.42 -2.25 -4.85
N LEU A 57 1.67 -1.80 -4.94
CA LEU A 57 2.05 -0.47 -4.54
C LEU A 57 2.25 0.41 -5.77
N GLY A 58 1.48 1.48 -5.87
CA GLY A 58 1.61 2.43 -6.95
C GLY A 58 2.87 3.28 -6.79
N TYR A 59 3.64 3.40 -7.86
CA TYR A 59 4.83 4.23 -7.87
C TYR A 59 4.51 5.56 -8.53
N PRO A 60 4.64 6.69 -7.81
CA PRO A 60 4.45 7.98 -8.43
C PRO A 60 5.58 8.27 -9.41
N LYS A 61 5.21 8.69 -10.62
CA LYS A 61 6.16 9.12 -11.64
C LYS A 61 5.94 10.60 -11.93
N ASN A 62 7.01 11.31 -12.23
CA ASN A 62 6.88 12.68 -12.67
C ASN A 62 6.29 12.69 -14.10
N MET A 63 5.79 13.84 -14.53
CA MET A 63 5.15 13.95 -15.84
C MET A 63 6.11 13.67 -17.00
N ASP A 64 7.41 13.81 -16.78
CA ASP A 64 8.43 13.50 -17.77
C ASP A 64 8.83 12.01 -17.74
N GLY A 65 8.20 11.20 -16.91
CA GLY A 65 8.49 9.79 -16.80
C GLY A 65 9.65 9.44 -15.88
N SER A 66 10.31 10.44 -15.30
CA SER A 66 11.43 10.18 -14.40
C SER A 66 10.93 9.65 -13.04
N VAL A 67 11.81 8.89 -12.37
CA VAL A 67 11.54 8.34 -11.05
C VAL A 67 12.12 9.31 -10.01
N GLY A 68 11.26 9.94 -9.24
CA GLY A 68 11.67 10.93 -8.25
C GLY A 68 11.91 10.34 -6.86
N PRO A 69 12.26 11.20 -5.88
CA PRO A 69 12.52 10.74 -4.51
C PRO A 69 11.34 10.01 -3.86
N ARG A 70 10.13 10.31 -4.29
CA ARG A 70 8.94 9.63 -3.77
C ARG A 70 8.92 8.15 -4.13
N ALA A 71 9.45 7.78 -5.29
CA ALA A 71 9.54 6.39 -5.71
C ALA A 71 10.48 5.59 -4.81
N GLU A 72 11.56 6.21 -4.33
CA GLU A 72 12.47 5.57 -3.38
C GLU A 72 11.78 5.29 -2.05
N LYS A 73 10.94 6.23 -1.59
CA LYS A 73 10.16 6.03 -0.38
C LYS A 73 9.15 4.90 -0.55
N CYS A 74 8.54 4.80 -1.72
CA CYS A 74 7.62 3.70 -2.03
C CYS A 74 8.35 2.36 -2.02
N ALA A 75 9.54 2.30 -2.62
CA ALA A 75 10.33 1.08 -2.66
C ALA A 75 10.71 0.62 -1.26
N GLN A 76 11.12 1.56 -0.40
CA GLN A 76 11.44 1.24 0.98
C GLN A 76 10.21 0.77 1.76
N LEU A 77 9.08 1.40 1.53
CA LEU A 77 7.83 0.99 2.16
C LEU A 77 7.44 -0.43 1.73
N ALA A 78 7.62 -0.76 0.46
CA ALA A 78 7.35 -2.10 -0.06
C ALA A 78 8.22 -3.15 0.63
N GLU A 79 9.50 -2.86 0.82
CA GLU A 79 10.41 -3.76 1.51
C GLU A 79 10.00 -3.97 2.96
N ASP A 80 9.65 -2.89 3.64
CA ASP A 80 9.23 -2.97 5.05
C ASP A 80 7.94 -3.78 5.19
N ILE A 81 7.00 -3.61 4.28
CA ILE A 81 5.76 -4.39 4.27
C ILE A 81 6.08 -5.87 4.11
N ARG A 82 6.93 -6.21 3.15
CA ARG A 82 7.33 -7.60 2.92
C ARG A 82 8.00 -8.21 4.15
N GLU A 83 8.90 -7.48 4.79
CA GLU A 83 9.60 -7.98 5.97
C GLU A 83 8.66 -8.26 7.13
N GLN A 84 7.68 -7.38 7.34
CA GLN A 84 6.80 -7.49 8.50
C GLN A 84 5.61 -8.41 8.29
N THR A 85 5.16 -8.60 7.07
CA THR A 85 3.97 -9.41 6.78
C THR A 85 4.27 -10.70 6.04
N GLY A 86 5.40 -10.76 5.34
CA GLY A 86 5.70 -11.88 4.45
C GLY A 86 4.87 -11.89 3.17
N VAL A 87 4.07 -10.85 2.94
CA VAL A 87 3.20 -10.75 1.76
C VAL A 87 3.98 -10.15 0.60
N PRO A 88 3.88 -10.72 -0.62
CA PRO A 88 4.56 -10.15 -1.77
C PRO A 88 4.02 -8.76 -2.11
N VAL A 89 4.91 -7.85 -2.46
CA VAL A 89 4.57 -6.50 -2.90
C VAL A 89 5.07 -6.32 -4.33
N VAL A 90 4.16 -5.93 -5.19
CA VAL A 90 4.46 -5.77 -6.62
C VAL A 90 4.58 -4.31 -7.00
#